data_d81befdf890d5152af34b41e04a42cb7
#
_entry.id   d81befdf890d5152af34b41e04a42cb7
#
_cell.length_a   1.000
_cell.length_b   1.000
_cell.length_c   1.000
_cell.angle_alpha   90.00
_cell.angle_beta   90.00
_cell.angle_gamma   90.00
#
_symmetry.space_group_name_H-M   'P 1'
#
loop_
_entity.id
_entity.type
_entity.pdbx_description
1 polymer ?
#
loop_
_entity_poly.entity_id
_entity_poly.type
_entity_poly.pdbx_seq_one_letter_code
_entity_poly.pdbx_strand_id
1 'polypeptide(L)'
;MSESIKSKPGFKFLWSHQGVVHRLAVRLVNKLLGLIPFNLKYLVARQLKKAHVPYSLVEGKTVVQIGAPYDTLNAGRARGMLFSMLVGASGKVLIVEPLQESVEEFRKRLLQLKLNNTTVFQSGAWSSKTESVINVDVDHPATNFTGDTVDYPEERASEFAQVKIQLDTIDNILSNSGIDKVDLISITTNWAEEEILKGMSEVFKTGVKYVCLAYGKNGEDYKKLMNGLGYTSLSHDDRGVTYVKSQ
;
A
#
# COMPACT_ATOMS: atom_id res chain seq x y z
N MET A 1 33.62 5.37 1.85
CA MET A 1 33.10 6.06 3.07
C MET A 1 31.62 6.22 2.88
N SER A 2 30.82 5.37 3.52
CA SER A 2 29.37 5.38 3.46
C SER A 2 28.88 6.36 4.54
N GLU A 3 28.40 7.52 4.13
CA GLU A 3 27.64 8.38 5.04
C GLU A 3 26.35 7.68 5.39
N SER A 4 26.24 7.19 6.61
CA SER A 4 25.01 6.70 7.19
C SER A 4 24.01 7.86 7.15
N ILE A 5 22.93 7.71 6.41
CA ILE A 5 21.76 8.60 6.48
C ILE A 5 21.23 8.47 7.91
N LYS A 6 21.64 9.38 8.77
CA LYS A 6 21.10 9.51 10.13
C LYS A 6 19.61 9.73 9.97
N SER A 7 18.81 8.76 10.41
CA SER A 7 17.36 8.87 10.48
C SER A 7 16.98 10.24 11.08
N LYS A 8 16.19 11.02 10.34
CA LYS A 8 15.74 12.33 10.82
C LYS A 8 15.15 12.15 12.24
N PRO A 9 15.60 12.94 13.24
CA PRO A 9 15.17 12.78 14.62
C PRO A 9 13.65 12.75 14.82
N GLY A 10 12.89 13.40 13.93
CA GLY A 10 11.44 13.43 13.96
C GLY A 10 10.73 12.10 13.72
N PHE A 11 11.33 11.16 12.95
CA PHE A 11 10.68 9.88 12.69
C PHE A 11 10.76 8.94 13.91
N LYS A 12 11.90 8.90 14.59
CA LYS A 12 12.04 8.18 15.87
C LYS A 12 11.17 8.80 16.97
N PHE A 13 11.01 10.12 16.99
CA PHE A 13 10.16 10.81 17.94
C PHE A 13 8.67 10.46 17.78
N LEU A 14 8.17 10.34 16.54
CA LEU A 14 6.78 9.96 16.27
C LEU A 14 6.46 8.53 16.70
N TRP A 15 7.41 7.60 16.64
CA TRP A 15 7.21 6.20 17.01
C TRP A 15 7.59 5.85 18.46
N SER A 16 8.63 6.45 19.02
CA SER A 16 9.15 6.12 20.36
C SER A 16 8.48 6.89 21.50
N HIS A 17 7.83 8.01 21.21
CA HIS A 17 7.21 8.87 22.21
C HIS A 17 5.75 9.14 21.87
N GLN A 18 4.94 8.09 21.81
CA GLN A 18 3.49 8.24 21.82
C GLN A 18 3.04 8.71 23.22
N GLY A 19 3.49 9.90 23.63
CA GLY A 19 2.97 10.56 24.82
C GLY A 19 1.46 10.77 24.67
N VAL A 20 0.76 10.82 25.79
CA VAL A 20 -0.71 11.04 25.85
C VAL A 20 -1.14 12.22 24.97
N VAL A 21 -0.34 13.28 24.90
CA VAL A 21 -0.59 14.48 24.08
C VAL A 21 -0.59 14.17 22.59
N HIS A 22 0.35 13.34 22.11
CA HIS A 22 0.40 12.97 20.70
C HIS A 22 -0.83 12.13 20.29
N ARG A 23 -1.20 11.14 21.11
CA ARG A 23 -2.40 10.32 20.87
C ARG A 23 -3.67 11.17 20.88
N LEU A 24 -3.78 12.13 21.77
CA LEU A 24 -4.92 13.06 21.80
C LEU A 24 -4.95 13.97 20.56
N ALA A 25 -3.79 14.48 20.13
CA ALA A 25 -3.68 15.30 18.91
C ALA A 25 -4.07 14.51 17.67
N VAL A 26 -3.57 13.27 17.51
CA VAL A 26 -3.93 12.38 16.40
C VAL A 26 -5.42 12.05 16.42
N ARG A 27 -5.99 11.72 17.59
CA ARG A 27 -7.45 11.48 17.73
C ARG A 27 -8.27 12.71 17.35
N LEU A 28 -7.84 13.91 17.77
CA LEU A 28 -8.52 15.15 17.43
C LEU A 28 -8.46 15.42 15.92
N VAL A 29 -7.28 15.29 15.30
CA VAL A 29 -7.11 15.45 13.84
C VAL A 29 -7.95 14.43 13.08
N ASN A 30 -7.94 13.17 13.48
CA ASN A 30 -8.75 12.13 12.85
C ASN A 30 -10.24 12.41 13.02
N LYS A 31 -10.68 12.92 14.19
CA LYS A 31 -12.06 13.33 14.42
C LYS A 31 -12.46 14.51 13.52
N LEU A 32 -11.60 15.53 13.38
CA LEU A 32 -11.83 16.66 12.49
C LEU A 32 -11.86 16.23 11.01
N LEU A 33 -10.93 15.38 10.59
CA LEU A 33 -10.94 14.77 9.27
C LEU A 33 -12.18 13.88 9.05
N GLY A 34 -12.69 13.26 10.12
CA GLY A 34 -13.94 12.51 10.10
C GLY A 34 -15.16 13.33 9.73
N LEU A 35 -15.17 14.63 10.07
CA LEU A 35 -16.28 15.56 9.75
C LEU A 35 -16.31 15.96 8.26
N ILE A 36 -15.19 15.84 7.54
CA ILE A 36 -15.15 16.16 6.12
C ILE A 36 -15.81 15.02 5.33
N PRO A 37 -16.78 15.31 4.46
CA PRO A 37 -17.40 14.28 3.63
C PRO A 37 -16.36 13.50 2.82
N PHE A 38 -16.51 12.19 2.76
CA PHE A 38 -15.58 11.30 2.08
C PHE A 38 -15.28 11.74 0.63
N ASN A 39 -16.34 12.06 -0.13
CA ASN A 39 -16.21 12.50 -1.52
C ASN A 39 -15.35 13.77 -1.65
N LEU A 40 -15.50 14.71 -0.72
CA LEU A 40 -14.73 15.95 -0.73
C LEU A 40 -13.25 15.71 -0.45
N LYS A 41 -12.93 14.82 0.51
CA LYS A 41 -11.53 14.44 0.77
C LYS A 41 -10.84 13.94 -0.50
N TYR A 42 -11.50 13.01 -1.21
CA TYR A 42 -10.92 12.41 -2.40
C TYR A 42 -10.93 13.33 -3.61
N LEU A 43 -11.92 14.23 -3.73
CA LEU A 43 -11.91 15.27 -4.77
C LEU A 43 -10.68 16.17 -4.61
N VAL A 44 -10.42 16.65 -3.39
CA VAL A 44 -9.24 17.47 -3.07
C VAL A 44 -7.95 16.68 -3.27
N ALA A 45 -7.87 15.46 -2.71
CA ALA A 45 -6.67 14.62 -2.83
C ALA A 45 -6.35 14.29 -4.30
N ARG A 46 -7.35 14.01 -5.14
CA ARG A 46 -7.21 13.81 -6.58
C ARG A 46 -6.60 15.04 -7.26
N GLN A 47 -7.10 16.25 -6.97
CA GLN A 47 -6.58 17.47 -7.59
C GLN A 47 -5.12 17.72 -7.18
N LEU A 48 -4.77 17.50 -5.92
CA LEU A 48 -3.42 17.71 -5.43
C LEU A 48 -2.42 16.66 -5.95
N LYS A 49 -2.86 15.42 -6.16
CA LYS A 49 -1.95 14.29 -6.46
C LYS A 49 -1.88 13.94 -7.96
N LYS A 50 -2.86 14.30 -8.79
CA LYS A 50 -2.96 13.85 -10.19
C LYS A 50 -1.74 14.16 -11.07
N ALA A 51 -1.00 15.21 -10.77
CA ALA A 51 0.20 15.60 -11.52
C ALA A 51 1.48 14.94 -10.99
N HIS A 52 1.43 14.26 -9.83
CA HIS A 52 2.60 13.67 -9.21
C HIS A 52 2.72 12.18 -9.57
N VAL A 53 3.95 11.69 -9.69
CA VAL A 53 4.24 10.27 -9.79
C VAL A 53 3.91 9.59 -8.44
N PRO A 54 3.24 8.42 -8.45
CA PRO A 54 2.87 7.58 -9.61
C PRO A 54 1.50 7.90 -10.23
N TYR A 55 0.75 8.85 -9.69
CA TYR A 55 -0.64 9.09 -10.08
C TYR A 55 -0.81 9.62 -11.50
N SER A 56 0.20 10.34 -12.01
CA SER A 56 0.23 10.83 -13.40
C SER A 56 0.48 9.74 -14.45
N LEU A 57 0.81 8.52 -14.01
CA LEU A 57 1.18 7.40 -14.90
C LEU A 57 0.02 6.44 -15.18
N VAL A 58 -1.16 6.63 -14.56
CA VAL A 58 -2.17 5.57 -14.49
C VAL A 58 -3.34 5.70 -15.47
N GLU A 59 -3.51 6.82 -16.14
CA GLU A 59 -4.63 7.04 -17.07
C GLU A 59 -4.67 5.97 -18.16
N GLY A 60 -5.82 5.30 -18.31
CA GLY A 60 -6.05 4.20 -19.27
C GLY A 60 -5.29 2.91 -18.97
N LYS A 61 -4.68 2.77 -17.78
CA LYS A 61 -3.78 1.68 -17.41
C LYS A 61 -4.44 0.63 -16.52
N THR A 62 -3.86 -0.57 -16.52
CA THR A 62 -4.15 -1.60 -15.53
C THR A 62 -3.18 -1.46 -14.36
N VAL A 63 -3.73 -1.18 -13.19
CA VAL A 63 -2.99 -0.90 -11.96
C VAL A 63 -3.32 -1.92 -10.88
N VAL A 64 -2.30 -2.41 -10.19
CA VAL A 64 -2.47 -3.25 -8.99
C VAL A 64 -1.99 -2.48 -7.77
N GLN A 65 -2.82 -2.39 -6.75
CA GLN A 65 -2.48 -1.86 -5.43
C GLN A 65 -2.49 -2.98 -4.40
N ILE A 66 -1.38 -3.18 -3.72
CA ILE A 66 -1.22 -4.15 -2.64
C ILE A 66 -1.08 -3.40 -1.32
N GLY A 67 -1.93 -3.79 -0.36
CA GLY A 67 -2.10 -3.09 0.92
C GLY A 67 -3.05 -1.89 0.79
N ALA A 68 -4.21 -1.98 1.44
CA ALA A 68 -5.27 -0.98 1.36
C ALA A 68 -6.04 -0.85 2.68
N PRO A 69 -5.38 -0.53 3.79
CA PRO A 69 -6.02 -0.47 5.10
C PRO A 69 -7.10 0.63 5.16
N TYR A 70 -8.20 0.36 5.87
CA TYR A 70 -9.39 1.21 5.89
C TYR A 70 -9.14 2.59 6.54
N ASP A 71 -8.20 2.72 7.45
CA ASP A 71 -7.88 4.01 8.08
C ASP A 71 -7.28 5.00 7.08
N THR A 72 -6.38 4.55 6.20
CA THR A 72 -5.86 5.39 5.11
C THR A 72 -6.96 5.75 4.11
N LEU A 73 -7.91 4.82 3.88
CA LEU A 73 -9.07 5.05 3.04
C LEU A 73 -9.96 6.15 3.63
N ASN A 74 -10.34 6.03 4.89
CA ASN A 74 -11.18 7.01 5.57
C ASN A 74 -10.50 8.37 5.76
N ALA A 75 -9.18 8.39 5.88
CA ALA A 75 -8.38 9.62 5.93
C ALA A 75 -8.22 10.33 4.56
N GLY A 76 -8.70 9.75 3.45
CA GLY A 76 -8.57 10.33 2.11
C GLY A 76 -7.17 10.15 1.50
N ARG A 77 -6.40 9.16 1.98
CA ARG A 77 -4.99 8.95 1.60
C ARG A 77 -4.71 7.63 0.88
N ALA A 78 -5.71 6.75 0.71
CA ALA A 78 -5.50 5.46 0.09
C ALA A 78 -5.10 5.59 -1.39
N ARG A 79 -3.92 5.07 -1.76
CA ARG A 79 -3.45 5.06 -3.15
C ARG A 79 -4.41 4.34 -4.07
N GLY A 80 -4.92 3.18 -3.66
CA GLY A 80 -5.88 2.41 -4.45
C GLY A 80 -7.12 3.20 -4.85
N MET A 81 -7.67 4.00 -3.93
CA MET A 81 -8.83 4.85 -4.25
C MET A 81 -8.46 5.97 -5.23
N LEU A 82 -7.29 6.59 -5.06
CA LEU A 82 -6.81 7.62 -6.00
C LEU A 82 -6.56 7.01 -7.38
N PHE A 83 -5.98 5.84 -7.47
CA PHE A 83 -5.81 5.11 -8.74
C PHE A 83 -7.17 4.83 -9.38
N SER A 84 -8.15 4.32 -8.62
CA SER A 84 -9.52 4.07 -9.10
C SER A 84 -10.19 5.31 -9.72
N MET A 85 -9.90 6.49 -9.17
CA MET A 85 -10.42 7.76 -9.69
C MET A 85 -9.63 8.32 -10.88
N LEU A 86 -8.39 7.90 -11.09
CA LEU A 86 -7.45 8.49 -12.06
C LEU A 86 -7.23 7.63 -13.29
N VAL A 87 -7.44 6.31 -13.22
CA VAL A 87 -7.28 5.42 -14.40
C VAL A 87 -8.32 5.69 -15.49
N GLY A 88 -9.40 6.40 -15.18
CA GLY A 88 -10.46 6.70 -16.14
C GLY A 88 -11.34 5.49 -16.50
N ALA A 89 -12.19 5.64 -17.52
CA ALA A 89 -13.17 4.63 -17.90
C ALA A 89 -12.54 3.40 -18.59
N SER A 90 -11.42 3.57 -19.28
CA SER A 90 -10.69 2.49 -19.96
C SER A 90 -9.67 1.77 -19.10
N GLY A 91 -9.29 2.36 -17.97
CA GLY A 91 -8.34 1.77 -17.03
C GLY A 91 -8.99 0.78 -16.08
N LYS A 92 -8.18 -0.05 -15.43
CA LYS A 92 -8.61 -1.03 -14.43
C LYS A 92 -7.73 -0.96 -13.19
N VAL A 93 -8.33 -1.19 -12.02
CA VAL A 93 -7.59 -1.29 -10.76
C VAL A 93 -7.93 -2.61 -10.08
N LEU A 94 -6.91 -3.36 -9.66
CA LEU A 94 -7.04 -4.46 -8.73
C LEU A 94 -6.45 -4.04 -7.39
N ILE A 95 -7.23 -4.16 -6.33
CA ILE A 95 -6.79 -3.93 -4.96
C ILE A 95 -6.67 -5.28 -4.27
N VAL A 96 -5.51 -5.55 -3.66
CA VAL A 96 -5.23 -6.77 -2.89
C VAL A 96 -5.07 -6.38 -1.43
N GLU A 97 -5.97 -6.89 -0.59
CA GLU A 97 -6.02 -6.56 0.83
C GLU A 97 -6.49 -7.79 1.64
N PRO A 98 -5.74 -8.24 2.66
CA PRO A 98 -6.09 -9.44 3.40
C PRO A 98 -7.25 -9.26 4.39
N LEU A 99 -7.44 -8.08 4.97
CA LEU A 99 -8.41 -7.88 6.04
C LEU A 99 -9.82 -7.63 5.49
N GLN A 100 -10.76 -8.47 5.91
CA GLN A 100 -12.16 -8.41 5.47
C GLN A 100 -12.77 -7.02 5.71
N GLU A 101 -12.55 -6.42 6.86
CA GLU A 101 -13.09 -5.10 7.20
C GLU A 101 -12.61 -4.02 6.22
N SER A 102 -11.31 -4.02 5.86
CA SER A 102 -10.74 -3.11 4.86
C SER A 102 -11.33 -3.34 3.48
N VAL A 103 -11.52 -4.60 3.08
CA VAL A 103 -12.14 -5.00 1.80
C VAL A 103 -13.58 -4.50 1.71
N GLU A 104 -14.38 -4.72 2.75
CA GLU A 104 -15.77 -4.30 2.80
C GLU A 104 -15.92 -2.78 2.74
N GLU A 105 -15.12 -2.05 3.53
CA GLU A 105 -15.16 -0.60 3.51
C GLU A 105 -14.70 -0.06 2.14
N PHE A 106 -13.68 -0.67 1.52
CA PHE A 106 -13.24 -0.28 0.17
C PHE A 106 -14.36 -0.48 -0.86
N ARG A 107 -15.01 -1.64 -0.87
CA ARG A 107 -16.14 -1.94 -1.78
C ARG A 107 -17.29 -0.94 -1.59
N LYS A 108 -17.64 -0.65 -0.35
CA LYS A 108 -18.67 0.35 0.00
C LYS A 108 -18.32 1.74 -0.57
N ARG A 109 -17.06 2.18 -0.45
CA ARG A 109 -16.62 3.48 -0.95
C ARG A 109 -16.57 3.55 -2.47
N LEU A 110 -16.17 2.46 -3.14
CA LEU A 110 -16.25 2.36 -4.60
C LEU A 110 -17.68 2.54 -5.10
N LEU A 111 -18.64 1.87 -4.47
CA LEU A 111 -20.08 2.03 -4.79
C LEU A 111 -20.56 3.47 -4.55
N GLN A 112 -20.18 4.08 -3.42
CA GLN A 112 -20.53 5.46 -3.09
C GLN A 112 -20.01 6.46 -4.14
N LEU A 113 -18.81 6.21 -4.70
CA LEU A 113 -18.19 7.05 -5.74
C LEU A 113 -18.57 6.62 -7.17
N LYS A 114 -19.38 5.56 -7.33
CA LYS A 114 -19.77 4.96 -8.63
C LYS A 114 -18.57 4.57 -9.49
N LEU A 115 -17.52 4.01 -8.86
CA LEU A 115 -16.31 3.54 -9.53
C LEU A 115 -16.47 2.05 -9.87
N ASN A 116 -16.69 1.74 -11.16
CA ASN A 116 -16.91 0.38 -11.64
C ASN A 116 -15.66 -0.24 -12.28
N ASN A 117 -14.55 0.48 -12.29
CA ASN A 117 -13.27 0.09 -12.89
C ASN A 117 -12.32 -0.61 -11.89
N THR A 118 -12.80 -0.93 -10.69
CA THR A 118 -11.98 -1.44 -9.61
C THR A 118 -12.55 -2.72 -9.02
N THR A 119 -11.70 -3.74 -8.91
CA THR A 119 -11.97 -4.99 -8.20
C THR A 119 -11.17 -5.03 -6.91
N VAL A 120 -11.77 -5.53 -5.83
CA VAL A 120 -11.08 -5.74 -4.54
C VAL A 120 -11.01 -7.25 -4.28
N PHE A 121 -9.78 -7.78 -4.26
CA PHE A 121 -9.46 -9.17 -4.00
C PHE A 121 -9.04 -9.35 -2.54
N GLN A 122 -9.71 -10.22 -1.82
CA GLN A 122 -9.40 -10.49 -0.42
C GLN A 122 -8.33 -11.56 -0.31
N SER A 123 -7.08 -11.14 -0.19
CA SER A 123 -5.91 -11.96 0.09
C SER A 123 -4.76 -11.08 0.53
N GLY A 124 -3.81 -11.61 1.27
CA GLY A 124 -2.48 -11.03 1.35
C GLY A 124 -1.65 -11.46 0.14
N ALA A 125 -0.66 -10.65 -0.21
CA ALA A 125 0.32 -10.98 -1.25
C ALA A 125 1.61 -11.49 -0.59
N TRP A 126 2.18 -12.58 -1.12
CA TRP A 126 3.38 -13.21 -0.59
C TRP A 126 4.18 -13.95 -1.66
N SER A 127 5.30 -14.58 -1.26
CA SER A 127 6.14 -15.39 -2.17
C SER A 127 5.52 -16.75 -2.54
N SER A 128 4.54 -17.23 -1.77
CA SER A 128 3.87 -18.52 -2.00
C SER A 128 2.45 -18.49 -1.44
N LYS A 129 1.61 -19.41 -1.91
CA LYS A 129 0.27 -19.61 -1.34
C LYS A 129 0.36 -20.31 0.01
N THR A 130 -0.12 -19.65 1.07
CA THR A 130 -0.06 -20.13 2.44
C THR A 130 -1.07 -19.42 3.34
N GLU A 131 -1.12 -19.81 4.60
CA GLU A 131 -1.83 -19.07 5.65
C GLU A 131 -0.81 -18.36 6.55
N SER A 132 -1.19 -17.24 7.10
CA SER A 132 -0.39 -16.51 8.09
C SER A 132 -1.29 -15.83 9.11
N VAL A 133 -0.67 -15.25 10.12
CA VAL A 133 -1.34 -14.41 11.12
C VAL A 133 -0.84 -12.98 10.96
N ILE A 134 -1.76 -12.05 10.75
CA ILE A 134 -1.48 -10.62 10.77
C ILE A 134 -1.81 -10.05 12.15
N ASN A 135 -0.91 -9.26 12.68
CA ASN A 135 -1.12 -8.49 13.90
C ASN A 135 -1.78 -7.17 13.51
N VAL A 136 -2.99 -6.95 14.01
CA VAL A 136 -3.85 -5.82 13.66
C VAL A 136 -3.86 -4.82 14.80
N ASP A 137 -3.39 -3.62 14.52
CA ASP A 137 -3.59 -2.47 15.40
C ASP A 137 -5.00 -1.92 15.15
N VAL A 138 -5.88 -2.08 16.14
CA VAL A 138 -7.29 -1.68 16.05
C VAL A 138 -7.44 -0.16 15.88
N ASP A 139 -6.52 0.60 16.46
CA ASP A 139 -6.52 2.07 16.36
C ASP A 139 -5.86 2.59 15.07
N HIS A 140 -4.91 1.81 14.49
CA HIS A 140 -4.11 2.20 13.33
C HIS A 140 -3.84 1.03 12.36
N PRO A 141 -4.83 0.54 11.61
CA PRO A 141 -4.66 -0.59 10.69
C PRO A 141 -3.55 -0.42 9.64
N ALA A 142 -3.14 0.81 9.35
CA ALA A 142 -1.99 1.06 8.48
C ALA A 142 -0.65 0.59 9.09
N THR A 143 -0.61 0.19 10.36
CA THR A 143 0.56 -0.36 11.03
C THR A 143 0.51 -1.88 11.21
N ASN A 144 -0.49 -2.55 10.62
CA ASN A 144 -0.61 -4.00 10.66
C ASN A 144 0.60 -4.68 10.05
N PHE A 145 1.03 -5.83 10.63
CA PHE A 145 2.22 -6.56 10.19
C PHE A 145 2.06 -8.07 10.40
N THR A 146 2.79 -8.86 9.62
CA THR A 146 2.94 -10.30 9.87
C THR A 146 4.07 -10.52 10.87
N GLY A 147 3.93 -11.53 11.74
CA GLY A 147 4.91 -11.82 12.79
C GLY A 147 6.34 -12.03 12.29
N ASP A 148 6.48 -12.50 11.04
CA ASP A 148 7.78 -12.78 10.42
C ASP A 148 8.50 -11.53 9.89
N THR A 149 7.81 -10.40 9.79
CA THR A 149 8.37 -9.16 9.20
C THR A 149 8.85 -8.14 10.23
N VAL A 150 8.46 -8.28 11.49
CA VAL A 150 8.70 -7.26 12.52
C VAL A 150 9.16 -7.85 13.83
N ASP A 151 10.33 -7.45 14.30
CA ASP A 151 10.75 -7.61 15.69
C ASP A 151 9.99 -6.60 16.57
N TYR A 152 8.82 -6.97 17.03
CA TYR A 152 8.07 -6.18 17.99
C TYR A 152 8.49 -6.56 19.42
N PRO A 153 8.62 -5.61 20.36
CA PRO A 153 8.80 -5.95 21.75
C PRO A 153 7.62 -6.81 22.23
N GLU A 154 7.89 -7.98 22.82
CA GLU A 154 6.84 -8.90 23.33
C GLU A 154 5.85 -8.21 24.25
N GLU A 155 6.31 -7.19 24.97
CA GLU A 155 5.48 -6.34 25.84
C GLU A 155 4.32 -5.64 25.12
N ARG A 156 4.45 -5.42 23.80
CA ARG A 156 3.42 -4.80 22.98
C ARG A 156 2.59 -5.79 22.17
N ALA A 157 2.94 -7.06 22.18
CA ALA A 157 2.20 -8.08 21.43
C ALA A 157 0.72 -8.17 21.86
N SER A 158 0.44 -7.88 23.14
CA SER A 158 -0.93 -7.85 23.68
C SER A 158 -1.79 -6.67 23.20
N GLU A 159 -1.20 -5.65 22.59
CA GLU A 159 -1.91 -4.49 22.04
C GLU A 159 -2.53 -4.77 20.67
N PHE A 160 -2.18 -5.91 20.03
CA PHE A 160 -2.61 -6.27 18.68
C PHE A 160 -3.58 -7.45 18.69
N ALA A 161 -4.64 -7.32 17.91
CA ALA A 161 -5.50 -8.47 17.60
C ALA A 161 -4.82 -9.34 16.53
N GLN A 162 -4.86 -10.66 16.73
CA GLN A 162 -4.32 -11.62 15.77
C GLN A 162 -5.43 -12.13 14.84
N VAL A 163 -5.25 -11.94 13.54
CA VAL A 163 -6.20 -12.37 12.52
C VAL A 163 -5.52 -13.33 11.55
N LYS A 164 -6.11 -14.51 11.35
CA LYS A 164 -5.67 -15.44 10.31
C LYS A 164 -6.03 -14.89 8.94
N ILE A 165 -5.08 -14.92 8.01
CA ILE A 165 -5.24 -14.45 6.64
C ILE A 165 -4.74 -15.51 5.65
N GLN A 166 -5.35 -15.50 4.46
CA GLN A 166 -4.85 -16.25 3.32
C GLN A 166 -3.84 -15.39 2.57
N LEU A 167 -2.73 -16.01 2.18
CA LEU A 167 -1.68 -15.40 1.37
C LEU A 167 -1.59 -16.13 0.03
N ASP A 168 -1.34 -15.38 -1.04
CA ASP A 168 -1.09 -15.97 -2.38
C ASP A 168 -0.06 -15.12 -3.14
N THR A 169 0.49 -15.68 -4.21
CA THR A 169 1.38 -14.93 -5.09
C THR A 169 0.59 -13.94 -5.94
N ILE A 170 1.22 -12.84 -6.32
CA ILE A 170 0.57 -11.89 -7.25
C ILE A 170 0.32 -12.53 -8.60
N ASP A 171 1.19 -13.42 -9.07
CA ASP A 171 0.99 -14.19 -10.30
C ASP A 171 -0.32 -14.97 -10.27
N ASN A 172 -0.60 -15.70 -9.18
CA ASN A 172 -1.86 -16.44 -9.00
C ASN A 172 -3.07 -15.52 -8.87
N ILE A 173 -2.95 -14.44 -8.08
CA ILE A 173 -4.04 -13.47 -7.88
C ILE A 173 -4.46 -12.84 -9.20
N LEU A 174 -3.50 -12.46 -10.06
CA LEU A 174 -3.78 -11.90 -11.38
C LEU A 174 -4.45 -12.92 -12.30
N SER A 175 -3.92 -14.14 -12.35
CA SER A 175 -4.52 -15.24 -13.12
C SER A 175 -5.97 -15.49 -12.70
N ASN A 176 -6.24 -15.59 -11.38
CA ASN A 176 -7.59 -15.78 -10.84
C ASN A 176 -8.53 -14.58 -11.10
N SER A 177 -7.96 -13.39 -11.31
CA SER A 177 -8.71 -12.16 -11.60
C SER A 177 -8.90 -11.91 -13.10
N GLY A 178 -8.38 -12.77 -13.97
CA GLY A 178 -8.43 -12.60 -15.43
C GLY A 178 -7.67 -11.36 -15.92
N ILE A 179 -6.53 -11.06 -15.29
CA ILE A 179 -5.69 -9.91 -15.64
C ILE A 179 -4.38 -10.42 -16.24
N ASP A 180 -4.25 -10.32 -17.56
CA ASP A 180 -3.08 -10.81 -18.29
C ASP A 180 -1.93 -9.81 -18.35
N LYS A 181 -2.24 -8.52 -18.20
CA LYS A 181 -1.24 -7.46 -18.32
C LYS A 181 -1.45 -6.38 -17.26
N VAL A 182 -0.36 -6.02 -16.61
CA VAL A 182 -0.31 -4.95 -15.63
C VAL A 182 0.69 -3.89 -16.10
N ASP A 183 0.30 -2.62 -16.01
CA ASP A 183 1.17 -1.49 -16.37
C ASP A 183 1.90 -0.91 -15.15
N LEU A 184 1.25 -0.91 -13.98
CA LEU A 184 1.79 -0.39 -12.74
C LEU A 184 1.38 -1.25 -11.55
N ILE A 185 2.33 -1.61 -10.70
CA ILE A 185 2.10 -2.24 -9.40
C ILE A 185 2.57 -1.29 -8.29
N SER A 186 1.72 -1.10 -7.30
CA SER A 186 2.04 -0.31 -6.11
C SER A 186 1.92 -1.19 -4.86
N ILE A 187 3.00 -1.35 -4.14
CA ILE A 187 3.11 -2.16 -2.92
C ILE A 187 3.34 -1.21 -1.76
N THR A 188 2.36 -1.14 -0.86
CA THR A 188 2.43 -0.30 0.35
C THR A 188 2.06 -1.15 1.54
N THR A 189 2.97 -2.01 1.91
CA THR A 189 2.85 -2.93 3.03
C THR A 189 3.85 -2.57 4.13
N ASN A 190 3.80 -3.24 5.24
CA ASN A 190 4.73 -3.01 6.35
C ASN A 190 5.81 -4.10 6.32
N TRP A 191 6.81 -3.89 5.43
CA TRP A 191 8.03 -4.69 5.27
C TRP A 191 7.82 -6.10 4.67
N ALA A 192 6.71 -6.31 3.97
CA ALA A 192 6.46 -7.52 3.19
C ALA A 192 6.89 -7.40 1.71
N GLU A 193 7.42 -6.24 1.31
CA GLU A 193 7.70 -5.90 -0.08
C GLU A 193 8.60 -6.92 -0.78
N GLU A 194 9.67 -7.39 -0.11
CA GLU A 194 10.60 -8.36 -0.70
C GLU A 194 9.93 -9.72 -0.94
N GLU A 195 9.13 -10.19 0.02
CA GLU A 195 8.41 -11.45 -0.13
C GLU A 195 7.36 -11.35 -1.23
N ILE A 196 6.67 -10.22 -1.34
CA ILE A 196 5.71 -9.97 -2.41
C ILE A 196 6.39 -9.99 -3.78
N LEU A 197 7.56 -9.33 -3.91
CA LEU A 197 8.32 -9.31 -5.16
C LEU A 197 8.76 -10.71 -5.62
N LYS A 198 9.07 -11.63 -4.70
CA LYS A 198 9.38 -13.03 -5.02
C LYS A 198 8.17 -13.76 -5.64
N GLY A 199 6.95 -13.39 -5.25
CA GLY A 199 5.69 -13.93 -5.78
C GLY A 199 5.20 -13.29 -7.10
N MET A 200 6.08 -12.57 -7.83
CA MET A 200 5.74 -11.79 -9.03
C MET A 200 6.58 -12.18 -10.25
N SER A 201 7.05 -13.42 -10.33
CA SER A 201 7.99 -13.85 -11.39
C SER A 201 7.40 -13.72 -12.78
N GLU A 202 6.15 -14.09 -12.99
CA GLU A 202 5.46 -14.00 -14.29
C GLU A 202 5.13 -12.55 -14.64
N VAL A 203 4.73 -11.74 -13.64
CA VAL A 203 4.51 -10.30 -13.82
C VAL A 203 5.78 -9.60 -14.34
N PHE A 204 6.94 -9.93 -13.80
CA PHE A 204 8.20 -9.36 -14.30
C PHE A 204 8.55 -9.83 -15.70
N LYS A 205 8.25 -11.09 -16.07
CA LYS A 205 8.45 -11.62 -17.43
C LYS A 205 7.52 -10.95 -18.44
N THR A 206 6.25 -10.72 -18.08
CA THR A 206 5.29 -10.01 -18.94
C THR A 206 5.59 -8.52 -19.09
N GLY A 207 6.49 -7.99 -18.28
CA GLY A 207 7.09 -6.67 -18.48
C GLY A 207 6.26 -5.53 -17.88
N VAL A 208 5.84 -5.64 -16.61
CA VAL A 208 5.26 -4.50 -15.89
C VAL A 208 6.19 -3.28 -15.98
N LYS A 209 5.63 -2.14 -16.38
CA LYS A 209 6.45 -0.95 -16.68
C LYS A 209 6.87 -0.19 -15.43
N TYR A 210 5.98 -0.08 -14.44
CA TYR A 210 6.21 0.71 -13.24
C TYR A 210 5.95 -0.12 -11.98
N VAL A 211 6.87 -0.01 -11.02
CA VAL A 211 6.73 -0.63 -9.69
C VAL A 211 6.95 0.44 -8.63
N CYS A 212 5.94 0.64 -7.76
CA CYS A 212 6.02 1.57 -6.64
C CYS A 212 6.17 0.76 -5.36
N LEU A 213 7.24 0.98 -4.62
CA LEU A 213 7.50 0.30 -3.35
C LEU A 213 7.49 1.31 -2.21
N ALA A 214 6.83 0.96 -1.10
CA ALA A 214 7.02 1.70 0.14
C ALA A 214 8.47 1.61 0.60
N TYR A 215 8.91 2.56 1.42
CA TYR A 215 10.22 2.45 2.05
C TYR A 215 10.27 1.24 2.98
N GLY A 216 11.35 0.48 2.88
CA GLY A 216 11.61 -0.66 3.73
C GLY A 216 11.94 -0.30 5.17
N LYS A 217 12.35 -1.31 5.93
CA LYS A 217 12.81 -1.15 7.31
C LYS A 217 13.95 -0.12 7.33
N ASN A 218 13.89 0.86 8.24
CA ASN A 218 14.87 1.95 8.35
C ASN A 218 14.92 2.93 7.15
N GLY A 219 13.89 2.97 6.30
CA GLY A 219 13.82 3.88 5.15
C GLY A 219 14.63 3.42 3.93
N GLU A 220 14.93 2.13 3.83
CA GLU A 220 15.56 1.55 2.66
C GLU A 220 14.68 1.72 1.41
N ASP A 221 15.33 1.97 0.26
CA ASP A 221 14.66 2.26 -1.00
C ASP A 221 14.61 1.08 -1.98
N TYR A 222 14.97 -0.12 -1.57
CA TYR A 222 15.03 -1.33 -2.43
C TYR A 222 15.80 -1.18 -3.76
N LYS A 223 16.59 -0.12 -3.93
CA LYS A 223 17.27 0.21 -5.19
C LYS A 223 18.13 -0.93 -5.72
N LYS A 224 18.89 -1.59 -4.85
CA LYS A 224 19.77 -2.70 -5.24
C LYS A 224 18.97 -3.88 -5.80
N LEU A 225 17.87 -4.23 -5.13
CA LEU A 225 16.96 -5.31 -5.53
C LEU A 225 16.31 -4.99 -6.88
N MET A 226 15.74 -3.78 -7.00
CA MET A 226 15.05 -3.35 -8.22
C MET A 226 15.99 -3.22 -9.42
N ASN A 227 17.23 -2.76 -9.21
CA ASN A 227 18.24 -2.76 -10.26
C ASN A 227 18.56 -4.19 -10.75
N GLY A 228 18.63 -5.16 -9.84
CA GLY A 228 18.79 -6.58 -10.18
C GLY A 228 17.65 -7.15 -11.03
N LEU A 229 16.44 -6.59 -10.89
CA LEU A 229 15.25 -6.93 -11.68
C LEU A 229 15.15 -6.11 -13.00
N GLY A 230 16.10 -5.25 -13.28
CA GLY A 230 16.12 -4.41 -14.48
C GLY A 230 15.28 -3.14 -14.38
N TYR A 231 15.12 -2.59 -13.18
CA TYR A 231 14.40 -1.33 -12.97
C TYR A 231 15.31 -0.26 -12.41
N THR A 232 15.05 0.99 -12.77
CA THR A 232 15.76 2.16 -12.25
C THR A 232 14.77 3.08 -11.51
N SER A 233 15.26 3.81 -10.52
CA SER A 233 14.45 4.79 -9.77
C SER A 233 14.00 5.92 -10.69
N LEU A 234 12.68 6.17 -10.71
CA LEU A 234 12.06 7.25 -11.48
C LEU A 234 11.74 8.47 -10.59
N SER A 235 11.16 8.24 -9.42
CA SER A 235 10.80 9.31 -8.49
C SER A 235 10.66 8.80 -7.06
N HIS A 236 10.77 9.73 -6.12
CA HIS A 236 10.53 9.52 -4.70
C HIS A 236 9.32 10.33 -4.26
N ASP A 237 8.47 9.77 -3.41
CA ASP A 237 7.38 10.49 -2.76
C ASP A 237 7.38 10.26 -1.22
N ASP A 238 6.33 10.72 -0.54
CA ASP A 238 6.18 10.60 0.92
C ASP A 238 6.01 9.16 1.41
N ARG A 239 5.78 8.20 0.51
CA ARG A 239 5.55 6.80 0.85
C ARG A 239 6.64 5.84 0.37
N GLY A 240 7.41 6.23 -0.63
CA GLY A 240 8.41 5.32 -1.19
C GLY A 240 8.96 5.78 -2.53
N VAL A 241 9.35 4.80 -3.33
CA VAL A 241 10.02 5.01 -4.61
C VAL A 241 9.22 4.38 -5.74
N THR A 242 9.05 5.11 -6.82
CA THR A 242 8.55 4.58 -8.10
C THR A 242 9.73 4.23 -8.98
N TYR A 243 9.77 2.98 -9.43
CA TYR A 243 10.76 2.43 -10.34
C TYR A 243 10.15 2.27 -11.73
N VAL A 244 10.98 2.39 -12.75
CA VAL A 244 10.61 2.17 -14.16
C VAL A 244 11.50 1.09 -14.76
N LYS A 245 10.92 0.21 -15.60
CA LYS A 245 11.65 -0.82 -16.33
C LYS A 245 12.70 -0.15 -17.20
N SER A 246 13.97 -0.54 -17.07
CA SER A 246 15.04 -0.11 -17.98
C SER A 246 14.76 -0.60 -19.41
N GLN A 247 15.07 0.23 -20.38
CA GLN A 247 14.92 -0.12 -21.81
C GLN A 247 16.00 -1.10 -22.22
#